data_3208dbf11ce518ad65a3913277660caa
#
_entry.id   3208dbf11ce518ad65a3913277660caa
#
_cell.length_a   1.000
_cell.length_b   1.000
_cell.length_c   1.000
_cell.angle_alpha   90.00
_cell.angle_beta   90.00
_cell.angle_gamma   90.00
#
_symmetry.space_group_name_H-M   'P 1'
#
loop_
_entity.id
_entity.type
_entity.pdbx_description
1 polymer ?
#
loop_
_entity_poly.entity_id
_entity_poly.type
_entity_poly.pdbx_seq_one_letter_code
_entity_poly.pdbx_strand_id
1 'polypeptide(L)'
;TGQTRYFYFLDKNTFCITEPIDGNEAHPGNGNTVAFNVPDEETGNKWHAVGLEHGGISIEDNPGIREFENMKMYLAYLKDPSGNKICAIKIIK
;
A
#
# COMPACT_ATOMS: atom_id res chain seq x y z
N THR A 1 -28.55 8.30 2.56
CA THR A 1 -27.29 8.89 2.25
C THR A 1 -26.18 7.92 2.26
N GLY A 2 -26.00 7.24 1.23
CA GLY A 2 -24.96 6.30 1.19
C GLY A 2 -23.66 6.94 0.80
N GLN A 3 -22.67 6.81 1.64
CA GLN A 3 -21.32 7.08 1.25
C GLN A 3 -20.83 5.86 0.50
N THR A 4 -20.05 6.08 -0.55
CA THR A 4 -19.46 4.97 -1.29
C THR A 4 -18.33 4.40 -0.48
N ARG A 5 -18.34 3.09 -0.30
CA ARG A 5 -17.29 2.38 0.42
C ARG A 5 -16.96 1.10 -0.31
N TYR A 6 -15.67 0.80 -0.36
CA TYR A 6 -15.18 -0.43 -0.97
C TYR A 6 -14.45 -1.23 0.08
N PHE A 7 -14.88 -2.46 0.29
CA PHE A 7 -14.28 -3.35 1.26
C PHE A 7 -13.54 -4.47 0.54
N TYR A 8 -12.34 -4.75 1.00
CA TYR A 8 -11.52 -5.82 0.47
C TYR A 8 -11.22 -6.78 1.61
N PHE A 9 -11.51 -8.04 1.41
CA PHE A 9 -11.38 -9.07 2.43
C PHE A 9 -10.35 -10.10 2.01
N LEU A 10 -9.45 -10.44 2.91
CA LEU A 10 -8.49 -11.51 2.70
C LEU A 10 -8.26 -12.18 4.04
N ASP A 11 -8.62 -13.46 4.13
CA ASP A 11 -8.58 -14.22 5.37
C ASP A 11 -9.38 -13.49 6.45
N LYS A 12 -8.73 -13.08 7.53
CA LYS A 12 -9.40 -12.35 8.61
C LYS A 12 -9.18 -10.86 8.53
N ASN A 13 -8.56 -10.39 7.46
CA ASN A 13 -8.22 -8.98 7.31
C ASN A 13 -9.24 -8.27 6.44
N THR A 14 -9.48 -7.02 6.77
CA THR A 14 -10.38 -6.16 6.00
C THR A 14 -9.66 -4.85 5.71
N PHE A 15 -9.74 -4.43 4.46
CA PHE A 15 -9.24 -3.12 4.05
C PHE A 15 -10.40 -2.36 3.44
N CYS A 16 -10.56 -1.11 3.82
CA CYS A 16 -11.69 -0.31 3.35
C CYS A 16 -11.23 1.02 2.79
N ILE A 17 -11.80 1.38 1.65
CA ILE A 17 -11.65 2.72 1.07
C ILE A 17 -13.04 3.34 1.09
N THR A 18 -13.16 4.55 1.59
CA THR A 18 -14.47 5.17 1.78
C THR A 18 -14.42 6.66 1.50
N GLU A 19 -15.57 7.21 1.12
CA GLU A 19 -15.75 8.66 1.16
C GLU A 19 -15.75 9.09 2.63
N PRO A 20 -15.22 10.30 2.93
CA PRO A 20 -15.22 10.78 4.32
C PRO A 20 -16.62 10.92 4.89
N ILE A 21 -16.79 10.52 6.14
CA ILE A 21 -18.09 10.54 6.78
C ILE A 21 -18.58 11.96 7.06
N ASP A 22 -17.67 12.91 7.14
CA ASP A 22 -18.01 14.31 7.41
C ASP A 22 -18.42 15.10 6.17
N GLY A 23 -18.41 14.45 5.00
CA GLY A 23 -18.80 15.10 3.76
C GLY A 23 -17.78 16.05 3.17
N ASN A 24 -16.65 16.22 3.82
CA ASN A 24 -15.57 17.06 3.30
C ASN A 24 -14.75 16.31 2.26
N GLU A 25 -13.91 17.04 1.55
CA GLU A 25 -13.04 16.43 0.56
C GLU A 25 -12.03 15.49 1.22
N ALA A 26 -11.82 14.33 0.63
CA ALA A 26 -10.83 13.39 1.14
C ALA A 26 -9.42 13.87 0.83
N HIS A 27 -8.52 13.67 1.78
CA HIS A 27 -7.09 13.87 1.53
C HIS A 27 -6.28 12.77 2.18
N PRO A 28 -5.09 12.49 1.62
CA PRO A 28 -4.22 11.47 2.20
C PRO A 28 -3.64 11.95 3.52
N GLY A 29 -3.40 11.00 4.43
CA GLY A 29 -2.68 11.31 5.65
C GLY A 29 -1.21 11.54 5.36
N ASN A 30 -0.56 12.36 6.14
CA ASN A 30 0.87 12.60 6.03
C ASN A 30 1.56 11.87 7.18
N GLY A 31 2.51 10.99 6.82
CA GLY A 31 3.21 10.20 7.83
C GLY A 31 2.62 8.81 8.05
N ASN A 32 1.63 8.43 7.26
CA ASN A 32 1.01 7.11 7.36
C ASN A 32 1.42 6.24 6.17
N THR A 33 1.53 4.95 6.41
CA THR A 33 1.74 3.97 5.35
C THR A 33 0.87 2.76 5.66
N VAL A 34 0.12 2.30 4.67
CA VAL A 34 -0.59 1.03 4.78
C VAL A 34 0.26 -0.02 4.09
N ALA A 35 0.63 -1.06 4.83
CA ALA A 35 1.52 -2.10 4.33
C ALA A 35 0.75 -3.40 4.13
N PHE A 36 0.96 -4.01 2.97
CA PHE A 36 0.37 -5.30 2.63
C PHE A 36 1.47 -6.36 2.62
N ASN A 37 1.28 -7.42 3.38
CA ASN A 37 2.23 -8.53 3.38
C ASN A 37 2.14 -9.28 2.05
N VAL A 38 3.29 -9.59 1.47
CA VAL A 38 3.34 -10.42 0.26
C VAL A 38 4.14 -11.67 0.58
N PRO A 39 3.83 -12.80 -0.09
CA PRO A 39 4.51 -14.06 0.19
C PRO A 39 5.96 -14.13 -0.30
N ASP A 40 6.30 -13.33 -1.31
CA ASP A 40 7.63 -13.35 -1.90
C ASP A 40 7.90 -12.05 -2.66
N GLU A 41 9.16 -11.88 -3.08
CA GLU A 41 9.57 -10.68 -3.80
C GLU A 41 8.94 -10.59 -5.19
N GLU A 42 8.74 -11.74 -5.83
CA GLU A 42 8.11 -11.75 -7.15
C GLU A 42 6.71 -11.18 -7.10
N THR A 43 5.92 -11.56 -6.09
CA THR A 43 4.58 -11.03 -5.89
C THR A 43 4.62 -9.54 -5.59
N GLY A 44 5.59 -9.11 -4.77
CA GLY A 44 5.77 -7.69 -4.46
C GLY A 44 6.11 -6.86 -5.69
N ASN A 45 7.01 -7.37 -6.53
CA ASN A 45 7.38 -6.70 -7.77
C ASN A 45 6.18 -6.59 -8.72
N LYS A 46 5.39 -7.64 -8.80
CA LYS A 46 4.18 -7.63 -9.62
C LYS A 46 3.15 -6.63 -9.09
N TRP A 47 2.97 -6.60 -7.77
CA TRP A 47 2.08 -5.64 -7.12
C TRP A 47 2.48 -4.21 -7.49
N HIS A 48 3.77 -3.92 -7.43
CA HIS A 48 4.29 -2.60 -7.76
C HIS A 48 4.04 -2.25 -9.23
N ALA A 49 4.34 -3.18 -10.12
CA ALA A 49 4.15 -2.96 -11.57
C ALA A 49 2.68 -2.73 -11.91
N VAL A 50 1.78 -3.51 -11.33
CA VAL A 50 0.33 -3.34 -11.54
C VAL A 50 -0.13 -1.99 -11.00
N GLY A 51 0.39 -1.60 -9.83
CA GLY A 51 0.06 -0.29 -9.26
C GLY A 51 0.44 0.85 -10.18
N LEU A 52 1.61 0.78 -10.81
CA LEU A 52 2.04 1.78 -11.78
C LEU A 52 1.12 1.82 -13.00
N GLU A 53 0.67 0.66 -13.48
CA GLU A 53 -0.26 0.60 -14.60
C GLU A 53 -1.59 1.27 -14.31
N HIS A 54 -2.01 1.27 -13.06
CA HIS A 54 -3.30 1.79 -12.65
C HIS A 54 -3.23 3.18 -12.00
N GLY A 55 -2.19 3.94 -12.31
CA GLY A 55 -2.12 5.33 -11.90
C GLY A 55 -1.35 5.59 -10.61
N GLY A 56 -0.76 4.57 -10.04
CA GLY A 56 0.11 4.74 -8.88
C GLY A 56 1.43 5.38 -9.27
N ILE A 57 2.10 5.96 -8.30
CA ILE A 57 3.39 6.59 -8.50
C ILE A 57 4.41 5.91 -7.59
N SER A 58 5.54 5.51 -8.18
CA SER A 58 6.62 4.91 -7.40
C SER A 58 7.28 5.97 -6.53
N ILE A 59 7.45 5.66 -5.27
CA ILE A 59 8.13 6.56 -4.32
C ILE A 59 9.18 5.79 -3.55
N GLU A 60 10.08 6.53 -2.93
CA GLU A 60 11.25 5.98 -2.26
C GLU A 60 12.12 5.22 -3.27
N ASP A 61 12.93 4.30 -2.78
CA ASP A 61 13.79 3.52 -3.68
C ASP A 61 12.99 2.47 -4.45
N ASN A 62 13.55 1.95 -5.51
CA ASN A 62 12.95 0.86 -6.27
C ASN A 62 12.66 -0.35 -5.37
N PRO A 63 11.71 -1.20 -5.76
CA PRO A 63 11.43 -2.42 -4.99
C PRO A 63 12.71 -3.22 -4.72
N GLY A 64 12.88 -3.68 -3.50
CA GLY A 64 14.05 -4.47 -3.15
C GLY A 64 14.22 -4.65 -1.65
N ILE A 65 15.35 -5.23 -1.30
CA ILE A 65 15.69 -5.52 0.08
C ILE A 65 16.23 -4.28 0.77
N ARG A 66 15.72 -4.02 1.99
CA ARG A 66 16.27 -2.99 2.89
C ARG A 66 16.74 -3.67 4.16
N GLU A 67 17.85 -3.20 4.68
CA GLU A 67 18.35 -3.70 5.96
C GLU A 67 18.32 -2.58 6.99
N PHE A 68 17.76 -2.87 8.15
CA PHE A 68 17.75 -1.98 9.29
C PHE A 68 18.29 -2.75 10.47
N GLU A 69 19.44 -2.34 10.98
CA GLU A 69 20.03 -3.00 12.12
C GLU A 69 20.13 -4.51 11.86
N ASN A 70 19.34 -5.32 12.56
CA ASN A 70 19.39 -6.77 12.41
C ASN A 70 18.20 -7.33 11.61
N MET A 71 17.49 -6.46 10.90
CA MET A 71 16.29 -6.86 10.17
C MET A 71 16.44 -6.61 8.70
N LYS A 72 16.03 -7.59 7.89
CA LYS A 72 15.95 -7.44 6.45
C LYS A 72 14.49 -7.47 6.04
N MET A 73 14.12 -6.58 5.16
CA MET A 73 12.76 -6.52 4.63
C MET A 73 12.80 -6.27 3.14
N TYR A 74 11.92 -6.96 2.42
CA TYR A 74 11.61 -6.56 1.06
C TYR A 74 10.54 -5.47 1.15
N LEU A 75 10.73 -4.37 0.43
CA LEU A 75 9.77 -3.28 0.40
C LEU A 75 9.59 -2.76 -1.02
N ALA A 76 8.36 -2.42 -1.34
CA ALA A 76 8.02 -1.74 -2.58
C ALA A 76 6.97 -0.69 -2.25
N TYR A 77 7.25 0.57 -2.55
CA TYR A 77 6.38 1.69 -2.17
C TYR A 77 5.72 2.34 -3.36
N LEU A 78 4.45 2.72 -3.15
CA LEU A 78 3.68 3.49 -4.11
C LEU A 78 2.87 4.55 -3.39
N LYS A 79 2.53 5.61 -4.12
CA LYS A 79 1.37 6.43 -3.77
C LYS A 79 0.25 6.00 -4.69
N ASP A 80 -0.93 5.78 -4.13
CA ASP A 80 -2.09 5.48 -4.95
C ASP A 80 -2.58 6.75 -5.66
N PRO A 81 -3.54 6.65 -6.59
CA PRO A 81 -4.02 7.85 -7.31
C PRO A 81 -4.55 8.97 -6.42
N SER A 82 -4.98 8.65 -5.22
CA SER A 82 -5.45 9.66 -4.25
C SER A 82 -4.34 10.21 -3.38
N GLY A 83 -3.13 9.73 -3.56
CA GLY A 83 -1.96 10.22 -2.81
C GLY A 83 -1.65 9.47 -1.53
N ASN A 84 -2.35 8.38 -1.25
CA ASN A 84 -2.07 7.57 -0.05
C ASN A 84 -0.83 6.73 -0.26
N LYS A 85 0.02 6.70 0.76
CA LYS A 85 1.24 5.89 0.71
C LYS A 85 0.92 4.44 1.09
N ILE A 86 1.26 3.52 0.21
CA ILE A 86 1.04 2.09 0.42
C ILE A 86 2.32 1.33 0.09
N CYS A 87 2.47 0.15 0.65
CA CYS A 87 3.64 -0.65 0.32
C CYS A 87 3.34 -2.15 0.38
N ALA A 88 4.14 -2.90 -0.36
CA ALA A 88 4.21 -4.34 -0.23
C ALA A 88 5.42 -4.64 0.64
N ILE A 89 5.27 -5.54 1.60
CA ILE A 89 6.32 -5.84 2.57
C ILE A 89 6.45 -7.34 2.79
N LYS A 90 7.69 -7.79 2.95
CA LYS A 90 7.97 -9.13 3.43
C LYS A 90 9.17 -9.07 4.36
N ILE A 91 9.00 -9.55 5.58
CA ILE A 91 10.09 -9.69 6.53
C ILE A 91 10.90 -10.92 6.12
N ILE A 92 12.20 -10.76 5.99
CA ILE A 92 13.09 -11.85 5.59
C ILE A 92 13.84 -12.34 6.82
N LYS A 93 13.75 -13.62 7.07
CA LYS A 93 14.38 -14.23 8.24
C LYS A 93 15.64 -14.99 7.90
#